data_48b45920f0184e4fa907bce6e9f8bdef
#
_entry.id   48b45920f0184e4fa907bce6e9f8bdef
#
_cell.length_a   1.000
_cell.length_b   1.000
_cell.length_c   1.000
_cell.angle_alpha   90.00
_cell.angle_beta   90.00
_cell.angle_gamma   90.00
#
_symmetry.space_group_name_H-M   'P 1'
#
loop_
_entity.id
_entity.type
_entity.pdbx_description
1 polymer ?
#
loop_
_entity_poly.entity_id
_entity_poly.type
_entity_poly.pdbx_seq_one_letter_code
_entity_poly.pdbx_strand_id
1 'polypeptide(L)'
;GQINQYIKMYLPLIDLRMVSLVEDENENLVAVGISMPSLSEALQKAKGKMLPFGWFHLLKALFIKKPKVLDLLLVGVKPEYQSKGVNALLFYDLVPVYQQMGFKYGESNPELEMNKKVQAQWGAFEAVQHKRRRAYKKMLVAGKKEEN
;
A
#
# COMPACT_ATOMS: atom_id res chain seq x y z
N GLY A 1 2.70 9.63 21.62
CA GLY A 1 3.37 10.15 20.44
C GLY A 1 2.67 9.72 19.15
N GLN A 2 3.14 10.18 18.00
CA GLN A 2 2.55 9.92 16.67
C GLN A 2 2.35 8.42 16.38
N ILE A 3 3.30 7.56 16.76
CA ILE A 3 3.21 6.10 16.57
C ILE A 3 1.93 5.55 17.20
N ASN A 4 1.65 5.88 18.44
CA ASN A 4 0.44 5.40 19.13
C ASN A 4 -0.86 5.90 18.48
N GLN A 5 -0.81 7.09 17.89
CA GLN A 5 -1.95 7.63 17.15
C GLN A 5 -2.18 6.83 15.85
N TYR A 6 -1.12 6.51 15.10
CA TYR A 6 -1.22 5.69 13.90
C TYR A 6 -1.70 4.27 14.22
N ILE A 7 -1.17 3.64 15.26
CA ILE A 7 -1.62 2.31 15.69
C ILE A 7 -3.12 2.33 15.98
N LYS A 8 -3.61 3.27 16.78
CA LYS A 8 -5.04 3.38 17.12
C LYS A 8 -5.93 3.63 15.90
N MET A 9 -5.41 4.35 14.91
CA MET A 9 -6.17 4.73 13.71
C MET A 9 -6.24 3.60 12.67
N TYR A 10 -5.14 2.92 12.43
CA TYR A 10 -5.03 1.98 11.31
C TYR A 10 -5.17 0.52 11.72
N LEU A 11 -4.65 0.12 12.89
CA LEU A 11 -4.68 -1.27 13.31
C LEU A 11 -6.09 -1.90 13.33
N PRO A 12 -7.15 -1.20 13.77
CA PRO A 12 -8.51 -1.75 13.72
C PRO A 12 -9.06 -1.99 12.31
N LEU A 13 -8.45 -1.39 11.29
CA LEU A 13 -8.87 -1.51 9.89
C LEU A 13 -8.13 -2.62 9.15
N ILE A 14 -7.05 -3.15 9.73
CA ILE A 14 -6.18 -4.14 9.10
C ILE A 14 -6.63 -5.54 9.54
N ASP A 15 -6.90 -6.41 8.57
CA ASP A 15 -7.05 -7.84 8.82
C ASP A 15 -5.65 -8.43 9.03
N LEU A 16 -5.35 -8.91 10.23
CA LEU A 16 -4.01 -9.42 10.58
C LEU A 16 -3.55 -10.58 9.70
N ARG A 17 -4.47 -11.30 9.05
CA ARG A 17 -4.12 -12.32 8.05
C ARG A 17 -3.47 -11.74 6.80
N MET A 18 -3.63 -10.43 6.56
CA MET A 18 -3.02 -9.69 5.46
C MET A 18 -1.74 -8.96 5.89
N VAL A 19 -1.16 -9.36 7.01
CA VAL A 19 0.12 -8.87 7.52
C VAL A 19 1.08 -10.05 7.61
N SER A 20 2.26 -9.91 7.04
CA SER A 20 3.35 -10.89 7.18
C SER A 20 4.57 -10.21 7.77
N LEU A 21 5.23 -10.90 8.69
CA LEU A 21 6.44 -10.46 9.36
C LEU A 21 7.51 -11.53 9.14
N VAL A 22 8.72 -11.11 8.80
CA VAL A 22 9.87 -12.00 8.72
C VAL A 22 10.88 -11.60 9.79
N GLU A 23 11.32 -12.57 10.58
CA GLU A 23 12.30 -12.42 11.63
C GLU A 23 13.57 -13.22 11.29
N ASP A 24 14.70 -12.81 11.83
CA ASP A 24 15.95 -13.56 11.77
C ASP A 24 16.02 -14.62 12.90
N GLU A 25 17.11 -15.38 12.95
CA GLU A 25 17.34 -16.42 13.97
C GLU A 25 17.38 -15.89 15.42
N ASN A 26 17.53 -14.58 15.59
CA ASN A 26 17.54 -13.91 16.88
C ASN A 26 16.22 -13.20 17.19
N GLU A 27 15.14 -13.55 16.47
CA GLU A 27 13.81 -12.93 16.61
C GLU A 27 13.76 -11.42 16.29
N ASN A 28 14.75 -10.91 15.55
CA ASN A 28 14.70 -9.52 15.11
C ASN A 28 13.84 -9.39 13.85
N LEU A 29 12.89 -8.48 13.85
CA LEU A 29 12.09 -8.16 12.67
C LEU A 29 12.99 -7.64 11.54
N VAL A 30 13.01 -8.35 10.40
CA VAL A 30 13.82 -8.00 9.22
C VAL A 30 12.99 -7.56 8.03
N ALA A 31 11.74 -7.98 7.95
CA ALA A 31 10.83 -7.53 6.90
C ALA A 31 9.37 -7.51 7.35
N VAL A 32 8.57 -6.68 6.69
CA VAL A 32 7.13 -6.56 6.93
C VAL A 32 6.40 -6.36 5.62
N GLY A 33 5.28 -7.06 5.46
CA GLY A 33 4.32 -6.86 4.39
C GLY A 33 2.94 -6.56 4.97
N ILE A 34 2.32 -5.47 4.54
CA ILE A 34 0.97 -5.08 4.98
C ILE A 34 0.12 -4.81 3.74
N SER A 35 -1.04 -5.41 3.70
CA SER A 35 -2.02 -5.21 2.64
C SER A 35 -3.42 -5.06 3.21
N MET A 36 -4.34 -4.57 2.39
CA MET A 36 -5.75 -4.45 2.77
C MET A 36 -6.66 -4.53 1.53
N PRO A 37 -7.96 -4.82 1.71
CA PRO A 37 -8.92 -4.71 0.63
C PRO A 37 -8.92 -3.31 0.02
N SER A 38 -8.89 -3.18 -1.31
CA SER A 38 -8.92 -1.86 -1.96
C SER A 38 -10.22 -1.14 -1.68
N LEU A 39 -10.12 0.09 -1.19
CA LEU A 39 -11.26 0.96 -0.90
C LEU A 39 -11.65 1.84 -2.10
N SER A 40 -10.96 1.74 -3.23
CA SER A 40 -11.14 2.62 -4.38
C SER A 40 -12.57 2.64 -4.90
N GLU A 41 -13.21 1.47 -5.07
CA GLU A 41 -14.62 1.41 -5.50
C GLU A 41 -15.59 1.99 -4.46
N ALA A 42 -15.33 1.75 -3.18
CA ALA A 42 -16.17 2.26 -2.11
C ALA A 42 -16.10 3.79 -2.03
N LEU A 43 -14.90 4.35 -2.18
CA LEU A 43 -14.68 5.80 -2.23
C LEU A 43 -15.32 6.45 -3.46
N GLN A 44 -15.26 5.79 -4.61
CA GLN A 44 -15.94 6.25 -5.82
C GLN A 44 -17.46 6.28 -5.63
N LYS A 45 -18.05 5.20 -5.07
CA LYS A 45 -19.49 5.13 -4.77
C LYS A 45 -19.92 6.20 -3.75
N ALA A 46 -19.06 6.48 -2.77
CA ALA A 46 -19.27 7.56 -1.81
C ALA A 46 -19.05 8.96 -2.41
N LYS A 47 -18.58 9.07 -3.68
CA LYS A 47 -18.19 10.33 -4.35
C LYS A 47 -17.24 11.18 -3.50
N GLY A 48 -16.35 10.54 -2.75
CA GLY A 48 -15.42 11.18 -1.83
C GLY A 48 -16.06 11.82 -0.58
N LYS A 49 -17.35 11.62 -0.35
CA LYS A 49 -18.06 12.18 0.82
C LYS A 49 -18.28 11.09 1.88
N MET A 50 -17.83 11.35 3.11
CA MET A 50 -18.03 10.42 4.23
C MET A 50 -19.43 10.52 4.82
N LEU A 51 -19.98 11.72 4.89
CA LEU A 51 -21.31 12.00 5.46
C LEU A 51 -22.33 12.37 4.37
N PRO A 52 -23.61 12.02 4.54
CA PRO A 52 -24.16 11.24 5.66
C PRO A 52 -23.97 9.74 5.55
N PHE A 53 -23.82 9.14 4.34
CA PHE A 53 -23.84 7.69 4.14
C PHE A 53 -22.58 7.10 3.50
N GLY A 54 -21.56 7.90 3.21
CA GLY A 54 -20.33 7.44 2.55
C GLY A 54 -19.58 6.38 3.35
N TRP A 55 -19.55 6.50 4.68
CA TRP A 55 -18.96 5.54 5.60
C TRP A 55 -19.55 4.11 5.46
N PHE A 56 -20.85 4.01 5.11
CA PHE A 56 -21.50 2.71 4.93
C PHE A 56 -20.89 1.92 3.76
N HIS A 57 -20.53 2.60 2.66
CA HIS A 57 -19.86 1.96 1.54
C HIS A 57 -18.48 1.42 1.93
N LEU A 58 -17.76 2.13 2.79
CA LEU A 58 -16.45 1.71 3.30
C LEU A 58 -16.55 0.50 4.22
N LEU A 59 -17.47 0.55 5.20
CA LEU A 59 -17.71 -0.58 6.10
C LEU A 59 -18.16 -1.82 5.32
N LYS A 60 -19.04 -1.66 4.34
CA LYS A 60 -19.48 -2.76 3.49
C LYS A 60 -18.31 -3.38 2.71
N ALA A 61 -17.39 -2.57 2.18
CA ALA A 61 -16.22 -3.06 1.44
C ALA A 61 -15.22 -3.79 2.35
N LEU A 62 -15.05 -3.33 3.59
CA LEU A 62 -14.12 -3.94 4.54
C LEU A 62 -14.65 -5.24 5.15
N PHE A 63 -15.94 -5.27 5.53
CA PHE A 63 -16.47 -6.34 6.38
C PHE A 63 -17.49 -7.26 5.72
N ILE A 64 -18.20 -6.80 4.68
CA ILE A 64 -19.31 -7.57 4.09
C ILE A 64 -18.95 -8.11 2.70
N LYS A 65 -18.62 -7.22 1.78
CA LYS A 65 -18.32 -7.58 0.38
C LYS A 65 -16.93 -7.12 0.03
N LYS A 66 -15.94 -7.99 0.25
CA LYS A 66 -14.56 -7.72 -0.11
C LYS A 66 -14.42 -7.46 -1.61
N PRO A 67 -13.67 -6.44 -2.01
CA PRO A 67 -13.34 -6.19 -3.41
C PRO A 67 -12.48 -7.33 -3.97
N LYS A 68 -12.43 -7.44 -5.29
CA LYS A 68 -11.52 -8.40 -5.97
C LYS A 68 -10.07 -7.94 -5.98
N VAL A 69 -9.84 -6.69 -5.66
CA VAL A 69 -8.53 -6.02 -5.64
C VAL A 69 -8.10 -5.78 -4.21
N LEU A 70 -6.88 -6.09 -3.89
CA LEU A 70 -6.20 -5.67 -2.66
C LEU A 70 -5.18 -4.58 -2.97
N ASP A 71 -4.92 -3.72 -2.01
CA ASP A 71 -3.86 -2.72 -2.06
C ASP A 71 -2.66 -3.21 -1.22
N LEU A 72 -1.48 -3.28 -1.84
CA LEU A 72 -0.22 -3.51 -1.14
C LEU A 72 0.23 -2.20 -0.51
N LEU A 73 -0.07 -2.01 0.79
CA LEU A 73 0.16 -0.74 1.48
C LEU A 73 1.63 -0.50 1.79
N LEU A 74 2.30 -1.53 2.28
CA LEU A 74 3.69 -1.44 2.73
C LEU A 74 4.38 -2.78 2.48
N VAL A 75 5.54 -2.71 1.85
CA VAL A 75 6.52 -3.79 1.83
C VAL A 75 7.85 -3.17 2.23
N GLY A 76 8.38 -3.60 3.36
CA GLY A 76 9.62 -3.09 3.91
C GLY A 76 10.58 -4.22 4.22
N VAL A 77 11.85 -4.08 3.84
CA VAL A 77 12.93 -5.01 4.15
C VAL A 77 14.12 -4.20 4.65
N LYS A 78 14.69 -4.59 5.80
CA LYS A 78 15.90 -3.95 6.33
C LYS A 78 17.02 -3.92 5.28
N PRO A 79 17.83 -2.83 5.22
CA PRO A 79 18.86 -2.66 4.18
C PRO A 79 19.81 -3.84 4.04
N GLU A 80 20.24 -4.41 5.15
CA GLU A 80 21.16 -5.56 5.22
C GLU A 80 20.56 -6.89 4.72
N TYR A 81 19.24 -6.96 4.60
CA TYR A 81 18.50 -8.12 4.10
C TYR A 81 17.94 -7.93 2.69
N GLN A 82 18.11 -6.74 2.11
CA GLN A 82 17.71 -6.49 0.73
C GLN A 82 18.54 -7.35 -0.24
N SER A 83 17.95 -7.70 -1.37
CA SER A 83 18.55 -8.56 -2.40
C SER A 83 18.89 -10.00 -1.94
N LYS A 84 18.44 -10.42 -0.76
CA LYS A 84 18.60 -11.80 -0.24
C LYS A 84 17.32 -12.64 -0.40
N GLY A 85 16.35 -12.19 -1.18
CA GLY A 85 15.10 -12.92 -1.41
C GLY A 85 14.07 -12.79 -0.28
N VAL A 86 14.31 -11.99 0.76
CA VAL A 86 13.42 -11.87 1.92
C VAL A 86 12.03 -11.35 1.53
N ASN A 87 11.97 -10.46 0.53
CA ASN A 87 10.67 -10.01 -0.02
C ASN A 87 9.86 -11.17 -0.63
N ALA A 88 10.52 -12.19 -1.19
CA ALA A 88 9.84 -13.36 -1.73
C ALA A 88 9.16 -14.18 -0.62
N LEU A 89 9.74 -14.23 0.58
CA LEU A 89 9.13 -14.90 1.74
C LEU A 89 7.80 -14.22 2.15
N LEU A 90 7.77 -12.87 2.13
CA LEU A 90 6.53 -12.13 2.40
C LEU A 90 5.41 -12.51 1.43
N PHE A 91 5.72 -12.58 0.13
CA PHE A 91 4.74 -12.96 -0.88
C PHE A 91 4.39 -14.44 -0.84
N TYR A 92 5.34 -15.31 -0.52
CA TYR A 92 5.09 -16.73 -0.33
C TYR A 92 4.07 -16.98 0.78
N ASP A 93 4.14 -16.23 1.86
CA ASP A 93 3.20 -16.29 2.97
C ASP A 93 1.83 -15.64 2.62
N LEU A 94 1.85 -14.45 2.03
CA LEU A 94 0.63 -13.65 1.83
C LEU A 94 -0.21 -14.10 0.61
N VAL A 95 0.39 -14.56 -0.49
CA VAL A 95 -0.35 -14.90 -1.71
C VAL A 95 -1.40 -15.99 -1.49
N PRO A 96 -1.11 -17.11 -0.78
CA PRO A 96 -2.13 -18.11 -0.47
C PRO A 96 -3.30 -17.54 0.34
N VAL A 97 -3.02 -16.63 1.28
CA VAL A 97 -4.04 -15.94 2.07
C VAL A 97 -4.93 -15.09 1.17
N TYR A 98 -4.35 -14.33 0.24
CA TYR A 98 -5.10 -13.51 -0.70
C TYR A 98 -6.03 -14.35 -1.57
N GLN A 99 -5.54 -15.49 -2.06
CA GLN A 99 -6.32 -16.43 -2.86
C GLN A 99 -7.49 -17.03 -2.08
N GLN A 100 -7.25 -17.49 -0.84
CA GLN A 100 -8.29 -18.01 0.06
C GLN A 100 -9.34 -16.95 0.40
N MET A 101 -8.94 -15.69 0.51
CA MET A 101 -9.84 -14.57 0.74
C MET A 101 -10.59 -14.11 -0.52
N GLY A 102 -10.30 -14.69 -1.70
CA GLY A 102 -10.99 -14.45 -2.96
C GLY A 102 -10.50 -13.22 -3.73
N PHE A 103 -9.34 -12.64 -3.38
CA PHE A 103 -8.72 -11.59 -4.17
C PHE A 103 -8.20 -12.14 -5.49
N LYS A 104 -8.31 -11.34 -6.56
CA LYS A 104 -7.86 -11.72 -7.91
C LYS A 104 -6.69 -10.85 -8.38
N TYR A 105 -6.57 -9.65 -7.86
CA TYR A 105 -5.57 -8.67 -8.26
C TYR A 105 -5.00 -7.98 -7.04
N GLY A 106 -3.69 -7.68 -7.09
CA GLY A 106 -3.02 -6.79 -6.16
C GLY A 106 -2.62 -5.49 -6.87
N GLU A 107 -2.86 -4.35 -6.26
CA GLU A 107 -2.39 -3.05 -6.73
C GLU A 107 -1.28 -2.56 -5.79
N SER A 108 -0.10 -2.26 -6.34
CA SER A 108 0.97 -1.64 -5.57
C SER A 108 0.74 -0.13 -5.45
N ASN A 109 1.29 0.46 -4.40
CA ASN A 109 1.36 1.90 -4.27
C ASN A 109 2.20 2.52 -5.40
N PRO A 110 2.01 3.82 -5.73
CA PRO A 110 2.86 4.51 -6.68
C PRO A 110 4.32 4.44 -6.27
N GLU A 111 5.15 3.89 -7.14
CA GLU A 111 6.58 3.76 -6.95
C GLU A 111 7.32 4.87 -7.68
N LEU A 112 8.46 5.29 -7.13
CA LEU A 112 9.31 6.27 -7.79
C LEU A 112 9.89 5.68 -9.08
N GLU A 113 9.85 6.44 -10.17
CA GLU A 113 10.36 6.03 -11.48
C GLU A 113 11.85 5.63 -11.44
N MET A 114 12.61 6.20 -10.50
CA MET A 114 14.03 5.90 -10.32
C MET A 114 14.30 4.69 -9.42
N ASN A 115 13.27 4.12 -8.77
CA ASN A 115 13.43 2.98 -7.87
C ASN A 115 13.42 1.65 -8.63
N LYS A 116 14.46 1.44 -9.45
CA LYS A 116 14.60 0.22 -10.29
C LYS A 116 14.63 -1.07 -9.48
N LYS A 117 15.13 -1.03 -8.24
CA LYS A 117 15.17 -2.23 -7.37
C LYS A 117 13.79 -2.73 -6.99
N VAL A 118 12.87 -1.82 -6.66
CA VAL A 118 11.49 -2.18 -6.35
C VAL A 118 10.76 -2.60 -7.63
N GLN A 119 10.97 -1.90 -8.74
CA GLN A 119 10.34 -2.25 -10.01
C GLN A 119 10.77 -3.63 -10.53
N ALA A 120 12.03 -4.02 -10.31
CA ALA A 120 12.55 -5.32 -10.76
C ALA A 120 11.86 -6.51 -10.08
N GLN A 121 11.33 -6.37 -8.86
CA GLN A 121 10.61 -7.45 -8.18
C GLN A 121 9.33 -7.85 -8.90
N TRP A 122 8.70 -6.92 -9.63
CA TRP A 122 7.46 -7.18 -10.37
C TRP A 122 7.66 -8.05 -11.60
N GLY A 123 8.91 -8.22 -12.06
CA GLY A 123 9.23 -9.14 -13.14
C GLY A 123 8.96 -10.62 -12.84
N ALA A 124 8.82 -10.99 -11.56
CA ALA A 124 8.42 -12.32 -11.12
C ALA A 124 6.89 -12.54 -11.13
N PHE A 125 6.12 -11.52 -11.39
CA PHE A 125 4.66 -11.54 -11.41
C PHE A 125 4.13 -11.09 -12.78
N GLU A 126 2.90 -11.48 -13.11
CA GLU A 126 2.18 -10.94 -14.27
C GLU A 126 1.71 -9.50 -13.98
N ALA A 127 2.67 -8.58 -13.85
CA ALA A 127 2.41 -7.21 -13.45
C ALA A 127 2.24 -6.28 -14.66
N VAL A 128 1.23 -5.41 -14.61
CA VAL A 128 0.96 -4.41 -15.64
C VAL A 128 1.01 -3.02 -15.02
N GLN A 129 1.87 -2.15 -15.54
CA GLN A 129 1.89 -0.75 -15.15
C GLN A 129 0.69 -0.02 -15.78
N HIS A 130 -0.35 0.27 -15.00
CA HIS A 130 -1.59 0.87 -15.50
C HIS A 130 -1.79 2.33 -15.09
N LYS A 131 -0.99 2.85 -14.16
CA LYS A 131 -1.07 4.25 -13.71
C LYS A 131 0.31 4.89 -13.67
N ARG A 132 0.39 6.16 -14.08
CA ARG A 132 1.59 6.98 -13.94
C ARG A 132 1.19 8.36 -13.40
N ARG A 133 1.93 8.84 -12.40
CA ARG A 133 1.74 10.16 -11.80
C ARG A 133 3.07 10.89 -11.80
N ARG A 134 3.05 12.19 -12.06
CA ARG A 134 4.24 13.06 -11.95
C ARG A 134 3.91 14.26 -11.10
N ALA A 135 4.82 14.62 -10.21
CA ALA A 135 4.80 15.90 -9.50
C ALA A 135 5.70 16.88 -10.21
N TYR A 136 5.21 18.10 -10.37
CA TYR A 136 5.97 19.20 -11.00
C TYR A 136 6.20 20.30 -9.98
N LYS A 137 7.39 20.91 -10.00
CA LYS A 137 7.73 22.09 -9.21
C LYS A 137 7.94 23.26 -10.16
N LYS A 138 7.25 24.39 -9.93
CA LYS A 138 7.50 25.66 -10.61
C LYS A 138 8.07 26.64 -9.61
N MET A 139 9.23 27.19 -9.88
CA MET A 139 9.77 28.30 -9.11
C MET A 139 9.03 29.57 -9.49
N LEU A 140 8.43 30.23 -8.50
CA LEU A 140 7.85 31.54 -8.70
C LEU A 140 8.97 32.57 -8.53
N VAL A 141 9.36 33.20 -9.61
CA VAL A 141 10.28 34.36 -9.55
C VAL A 141 9.52 35.50 -8.91
N ALA A 142 10.02 36.04 -7.80
CA ALA A 142 9.46 37.27 -7.22
C ALA A 142 9.50 38.36 -8.33
N GLY A 143 8.34 38.89 -8.66
CA GLY A 143 8.26 39.98 -9.64
C GLY A 143 9.17 41.12 -9.17
N LYS A 144 10.02 41.63 -10.05
CA LYS A 144 10.69 42.91 -9.82
C LYS A 144 9.60 43.94 -9.54
N LYS A 145 9.60 44.55 -8.34
CA LYS A 145 8.90 45.81 -8.14
C LYS A 145 9.53 46.78 -9.12
N GLU A 146 8.79 47.23 -10.10
CA GLU A 146 9.16 48.42 -10.86
C GLU A 146 9.15 49.58 -9.88
N GLU A 147 10.34 50.06 -9.51
CA GLU A 147 10.51 51.34 -8.85
C GLU A 147 10.24 52.41 -9.90
N ASN A 148 9.09 53.06 -9.76
CA ASN A 148 8.85 54.38 -10.39
C ASN A 148 9.29 55.47 -9.43
#